data_f1c053805f386c8ab3eb666b72310e08
#
_entry.id   f1c053805f386c8ab3eb666b72310e08
#
_cell.length_a   1.000
_cell.length_b   1.000
_cell.length_c   1.000
_cell.angle_alpha   90.00
_cell.angle_beta   90.00
_cell.angle_gamma   90.00
#
_symmetry.space_group_name_H-M   'P 1'
#
loop_
_entity.id
_entity.type
_entity.pdbx_description
1 polymer ?
#
loop_
_entity_poly.entity_id
_entity_poly.type
_entity_poly.pdbx_seq_one_letter_code
_entity_poly.pdbx_strand_id
1 'polypeptide(L)'
;MQVLEAAVAANPWPLRRARAAELAERYPHAAEMLRLYLALTVVQEAAYLANPPPPLAGEGRGGGLASLAVDHVMPGVIDATVQVGPRTLRDGVIAVYASANLEEMIQRWLDQQPLNPFETYLARACASPLLEALTTSTSAISPPPLAGEGQGGGMSQHCPNCGGLPQLSYFAVSGEALVSGPRYLVCSRCANNWTFSRMTCAGCGEDNGSKLPIFQEQEQLPHARVDGCQTCRMYLLTFDLRRDTRAVPVVDEIAALPLDLYARDRGLTKITPNLMGN
;
A
#
# COMPACT_ATOMS: atom_id res chain seq x y z
N MET A 1 9.59 17.62 17.57
CA MET A 1 8.77 17.43 16.36
C MET A 1 9.63 17.10 15.14
N GLN A 2 10.61 17.91 14.77
CA GLN A 2 11.53 17.65 13.63
C GLN A 2 12.34 16.34 13.73
N VAL A 3 12.68 15.87 14.92
CA VAL A 3 13.44 14.61 15.12
C VAL A 3 12.58 13.38 14.86
N LEU A 4 11.25 13.44 15.10
CA LEU A 4 10.33 12.35 14.78
C LEU A 4 10.08 12.24 13.25
N GLU A 5 9.98 13.37 12.55
CA GLU A 5 9.82 13.41 11.10
C GLU A 5 11.06 12.85 10.37
N ALA A 6 12.27 13.14 10.85
CA ALA A 6 13.50 12.58 10.30
C ALA A 6 13.66 11.07 10.56
N ALA A 7 13.15 10.57 11.70
CA ALA A 7 13.19 9.14 12.04
C ALA A 7 12.18 8.31 11.22
N VAL A 8 11.01 8.89 10.89
CA VAL A 8 9.98 8.25 10.04
C VAL A 8 10.45 8.13 8.58
N ALA A 9 11.31 9.05 8.11
CA ALA A 9 11.92 8.96 6.78
C ALA A 9 12.92 7.80 6.64
N ALA A 10 13.45 7.27 7.75
CA ALA A 10 14.47 6.21 7.72
C ALA A 10 13.89 4.79 7.82
N ASN A 11 12.85 4.55 8.62
CA ASN A 11 12.24 3.22 8.80
C ASN A 11 10.75 3.34 9.19
N PRO A 12 9.79 3.04 8.29
CA PRO A 12 8.36 3.17 8.59
C PRO A 12 7.78 2.01 9.42
N TRP A 13 8.49 0.89 9.55
CA TRP A 13 7.97 -0.37 10.08
C TRP A 13 7.60 -0.34 11.57
N PRO A 14 8.38 0.29 12.48
CA PRO A 14 7.99 0.43 13.88
C PRO A 14 6.65 1.15 14.06
N LEU A 15 6.42 2.22 13.28
CA LEU A 15 5.16 2.97 13.32
C LEU A 15 3.99 2.12 12.81
N ARG A 16 4.18 1.35 11.74
CA ARG A 16 3.19 0.41 11.23
C ARG A 16 2.81 -0.63 12.28
N ARG A 17 3.79 -1.21 12.99
CA ARG A 17 3.52 -2.19 14.06
C ARG A 17 2.75 -1.58 15.22
N ALA A 18 3.18 -0.42 15.71
CA ALA A 18 2.48 0.25 16.80
C ALA A 18 1.02 0.55 16.45
N ARG A 19 0.78 1.05 15.22
CA ARG A 19 -0.58 1.34 14.74
C ARG A 19 -1.41 0.06 14.56
N ALA A 20 -0.84 -1.00 14.01
CA ALA A 20 -1.54 -2.26 13.82
C ALA A 20 -1.97 -2.90 15.17
N ALA A 21 -1.12 -2.83 16.19
CA ALA A 21 -1.46 -3.29 17.53
C ALA A 21 -2.62 -2.49 18.15
N GLU A 22 -2.56 -1.13 18.07
CA GLU A 22 -3.65 -0.26 18.52
C GLU A 22 -4.98 -0.60 17.82
N LEU A 23 -4.95 -0.75 16.50
CA LEU A 23 -6.15 -1.02 15.71
C LEU A 23 -6.71 -2.42 15.95
N ALA A 24 -5.86 -3.43 16.21
CA ALA A 24 -6.30 -4.80 16.52
C ALA A 24 -7.11 -4.87 17.82
N GLU A 25 -6.78 -4.03 18.80
CA GLU A 25 -7.54 -3.92 20.06
C GLU A 25 -8.85 -3.13 19.84
N ARG A 26 -8.79 -2.07 19.04
CA ARG A 26 -9.92 -1.16 18.83
C ARG A 26 -10.98 -1.72 17.88
N TYR A 27 -10.60 -2.52 16.87
CA TYR A 27 -11.47 -3.00 15.80
C TYR A 27 -11.52 -4.54 15.75
N PRO A 28 -12.38 -5.21 16.53
CA PRO A 28 -12.45 -6.67 16.58
C PRO A 28 -12.69 -7.34 15.23
N HIS A 29 -13.43 -6.69 14.33
CA HIS A 29 -13.71 -7.20 12.98
C HIS A 29 -12.45 -7.31 12.09
N ALA A 30 -11.40 -6.53 12.37
CA ALA A 30 -10.14 -6.54 11.64
C ALA A 30 -9.00 -7.24 12.41
N ALA A 31 -9.25 -7.69 13.65
CA ALA A 31 -8.20 -8.16 14.56
C ALA A 31 -7.41 -9.36 14.01
N GLU A 32 -8.06 -10.30 13.31
CA GLU A 32 -7.37 -11.46 12.71
C GLU A 32 -6.39 -11.02 11.63
N MET A 33 -6.82 -10.15 10.72
CA MET A 33 -5.98 -9.61 9.64
C MET A 33 -4.85 -8.73 10.17
N LEU A 34 -5.11 -7.92 11.20
CA LEU A 34 -4.09 -7.08 11.84
C LEU A 34 -3.05 -7.92 12.58
N ARG A 35 -3.42 -9.06 13.21
CA ARG A 35 -2.44 -9.99 13.79
C ARG A 35 -1.56 -10.63 12.74
N LEU A 36 -2.13 -11.04 11.62
CA LEU A 36 -1.33 -11.53 10.48
C LEU A 36 -0.38 -10.43 9.96
N TYR A 37 -0.90 -9.21 9.78
CA TYR A 37 -0.07 -8.07 9.37
C TYR A 37 1.09 -7.83 10.35
N LEU A 38 0.83 -7.86 11.67
CA LEU A 38 1.87 -7.73 12.70
C LEU A 38 2.97 -8.79 12.56
N ALA A 39 2.61 -10.05 12.34
CA ALA A 39 3.57 -11.13 12.13
C ALA A 39 4.39 -10.90 10.85
N LEU A 40 3.75 -10.47 9.76
CA LEU A 40 4.42 -10.17 8.49
C LEU A 40 5.38 -8.97 8.61
N THR A 41 5.04 -7.94 9.40
CA THR A 41 5.91 -6.74 9.52
C THR A 41 7.28 -7.05 10.07
N VAL A 42 7.46 -8.11 10.86
CA VAL A 42 8.77 -8.53 11.38
C VAL A 42 9.67 -8.99 10.23
N VAL A 43 9.13 -9.85 9.37
CA VAL A 43 9.85 -10.37 8.19
C VAL A 43 10.11 -9.26 7.17
N GLN A 44 9.10 -8.45 6.92
CA GLN A 44 9.16 -7.38 5.93
C GLN A 44 10.10 -6.26 6.33
N GLU A 45 10.18 -5.91 7.62
CA GLU A 45 11.18 -4.96 8.11
C GLU A 45 12.60 -5.48 7.94
N ALA A 46 12.84 -6.75 8.25
CA ALA A 46 14.16 -7.36 8.03
C ALA A 46 14.56 -7.30 6.55
N ALA A 47 13.65 -7.60 5.64
CA ALA A 47 13.86 -7.49 4.20
C ALA A 47 14.13 -6.05 3.76
N TYR A 48 13.36 -5.07 4.28
CA TYR A 48 13.55 -3.65 4.02
C TYR A 48 14.93 -3.15 4.48
N LEU A 49 15.35 -3.53 5.67
CA LEU A 49 16.63 -3.11 6.26
C LEU A 49 17.85 -3.79 5.63
N ALA A 50 17.66 -4.97 5.02
CA ALA A 50 18.74 -5.64 4.28
C ALA A 50 19.24 -4.83 3.09
N ASN A 51 18.48 -3.78 2.68
CA ASN A 51 18.82 -2.84 1.61
C ASN A 51 19.38 -3.56 0.37
N PRO A 52 18.53 -4.26 -0.39
CA PRO A 52 19.00 -5.06 -1.53
C PRO A 52 19.79 -4.17 -2.50
N PRO A 53 20.90 -4.67 -3.07
CA PRO A 53 21.66 -3.90 -4.04
C PRO A 53 20.77 -3.54 -5.23
N PRO A 54 20.92 -2.34 -5.82
CA PRO A 54 20.20 -2.00 -7.04
C PRO A 54 20.52 -3.06 -8.12
N PRO A 55 19.54 -3.47 -8.93
CA PRO A 55 19.77 -4.42 -10.01
C PRO A 55 20.89 -3.91 -10.92
N LEU A 56 21.86 -4.78 -11.23
CA LEU A 56 22.97 -4.44 -12.10
C LEU A 56 22.44 -3.99 -13.47
N ALA A 57 23.05 -2.93 -14.04
CA ALA A 57 22.68 -2.44 -15.37
C ALA A 57 22.94 -3.55 -16.41
N GLY A 58 21.86 -4.10 -17.00
CA GLY A 58 21.91 -5.19 -17.97
C GLY A 58 21.15 -6.46 -17.57
N GLU A 59 20.91 -6.68 -16.29
CA GLU A 59 19.94 -7.68 -15.84
C GLU A 59 18.56 -6.99 -15.81
N GLY A 60 17.57 -7.53 -16.55
CA GLY A 60 16.21 -7.02 -16.50
C GLY A 60 15.81 -6.81 -15.02
N ARG A 61 15.15 -5.71 -14.70
CA ARG A 61 14.84 -5.24 -13.33
C ARG A 61 14.27 -6.30 -12.36
N GLY A 62 14.09 -7.53 -12.79
CA GLY A 62 13.39 -8.57 -12.06
C GLY A 62 14.25 -9.73 -11.56
N GLY A 63 15.28 -10.19 -12.28
CA GLY A 63 15.94 -11.46 -11.96
C GLY A 63 16.52 -11.51 -10.54
N GLY A 64 17.33 -10.54 -10.16
CA GLY A 64 17.94 -10.49 -8.82
C GLY A 64 16.92 -10.23 -7.69
N LEU A 65 15.86 -9.46 -7.95
CA LEU A 65 14.84 -9.17 -6.93
C LEU A 65 13.93 -10.38 -6.67
N ALA A 66 13.59 -11.15 -7.72
CA ALA A 66 12.79 -12.36 -7.59
C ALA A 66 13.50 -13.42 -6.74
N SER A 67 14.77 -13.69 -7.04
CA SER A 67 15.59 -14.63 -6.26
C SER A 67 15.72 -14.18 -4.80
N LEU A 68 16.06 -12.91 -4.54
CA LEU A 68 16.13 -12.36 -3.18
C LEU A 68 14.80 -12.51 -2.42
N ALA A 69 13.67 -12.26 -3.08
CA ALA A 69 12.36 -12.40 -2.46
C ALA A 69 12.07 -13.87 -2.09
N VAL A 70 12.43 -14.83 -2.97
CA VAL A 70 12.22 -16.26 -2.74
C VAL A 70 13.16 -16.79 -1.67
N ASP A 71 14.44 -16.47 -1.75
CA ASP A 71 15.47 -17.10 -0.89
C ASP A 71 15.46 -16.51 0.54
N HIS A 72 15.22 -15.20 0.68
CA HIS A 72 15.43 -14.52 1.97
C HIS A 72 14.15 -14.02 2.64
N VAL A 73 13.06 -13.81 1.90
CA VAL A 73 11.83 -13.24 2.47
C VAL A 73 10.71 -14.28 2.56
N MET A 74 10.54 -15.08 1.52
CA MET A 74 9.42 -15.99 1.39
C MET A 74 9.33 -17.04 2.52
N PRO A 75 10.41 -17.67 3.00
CA PRO A 75 10.31 -18.61 4.12
C PRO A 75 9.65 -18.00 5.36
N GLY A 76 10.09 -16.79 5.74
CA GLY A 76 9.53 -16.08 6.88
C GLY A 76 8.06 -15.63 6.65
N VAL A 77 7.69 -15.24 5.42
CA VAL A 77 6.30 -14.90 5.08
C VAL A 77 5.41 -16.12 5.18
N ILE A 78 5.86 -17.28 4.71
CA ILE A 78 5.11 -18.55 4.82
C ILE A 78 4.94 -18.93 6.29
N ASP A 79 6.01 -18.91 7.08
CA ASP A 79 5.97 -19.24 8.49
C ASP A 79 4.98 -18.34 9.25
N ALA A 80 5.06 -17.03 9.06
CA ALA A 80 4.13 -16.08 9.67
C ALA A 80 2.67 -16.36 9.25
N THR A 81 2.45 -16.65 7.96
CA THR A 81 1.11 -16.95 7.44
C THR A 81 0.56 -18.26 7.99
N VAL A 82 1.37 -19.29 8.08
CA VAL A 82 0.97 -20.60 8.62
C VAL A 82 0.65 -20.52 10.11
N GLN A 83 1.40 -19.71 10.86
CA GLN A 83 1.20 -19.58 12.31
C GLN A 83 -0.05 -18.75 12.67
N VAL A 84 -0.31 -17.67 11.98
CA VAL A 84 -1.29 -16.66 12.40
C VAL A 84 -2.40 -16.42 11.36
N GLY A 85 -2.19 -16.78 10.11
CA GLY A 85 -3.13 -16.50 9.03
C GLY A 85 -4.43 -17.29 9.08
N PRO A 86 -5.50 -16.77 8.44
CA PRO A 86 -6.75 -17.50 8.26
C PRO A 86 -6.53 -18.85 7.54
N ARG A 87 -7.33 -19.85 7.90
CA ARG A 87 -7.17 -21.22 7.36
C ARG A 87 -7.11 -21.25 5.84
N THR A 88 -8.04 -20.59 5.16
CA THR A 88 -8.09 -20.56 3.69
C THR A 88 -6.80 -19.98 3.09
N LEU A 89 -6.26 -18.93 3.69
CA LEU A 89 -5.01 -18.33 3.23
C LEU A 89 -3.82 -19.27 3.45
N ARG A 90 -3.73 -19.91 4.63
CA ARG A 90 -2.67 -20.89 4.94
C ARG A 90 -2.66 -22.04 3.95
N ASP A 91 -3.82 -22.65 3.73
CA ASP A 91 -3.95 -23.79 2.84
C ASP A 91 -3.58 -23.40 1.39
N GLY A 92 -4.02 -22.21 0.94
CA GLY A 92 -3.70 -21.69 -0.38
C GLY A 92 -2.22 -21.37 -0.57
N VAL A 93 -1.59 -20.76 0.44
CA VAL A 93 -0.15 -20.43 0.43
C VAL A 93 0.70 -21.70 0.39
N ILE A 94 0.36 -22.72 1.20
CA ILE A 94 1.07 -24.01 1.19
C ILE A 94 0.95 -24.67 -0.20
N ALA A 95 -0.24 -24.65 -0.80
CA ALA A 95 -0.46 -25.22 -2.14
C ALA A 95 0.38 -24.51 -3.20
N VAL A 96 0.45 -23.18 -3.19
CA VAL A 96 1.29 -22.40 -4.12
C VAL A 96 2.76 -22.72 -3.91
N TYR A 97 3.23 -22.74 -2.66
CA TYR A 97 4.63 -23.03 -2.35
C TYR A 97 5.05 -24.42 -2.81
N ALA A 98 4.17 -25.42 -2.73
CA ALA A 98 4.45 -26.79 -3.12
C ALA A 98 4.46 -27.03 -4.63
N SER A 99 3.79 -26.18 -5.44
CA SER A 99 3.51 -26.47 -6.84
C SER A 99 3.96 -25.41 -7.84
N ALA A 100 4.19 -24.17 -7.39
CA ALA A 100 4.53 -23.06 -8.29
C ALA A 100 6.05 -22.94 -8.54
N ASN A 101 6.40 -22.40 -9.71
CA ASN A 101 7.73 -21.81 -9.91
C ASN A 101 7.75 -20.44 -9.22
N LEU A 102 8.35 -20.39 -8.04
CA LEU A 102 8.27 -19.24 -7.15
C LEU A 102 8.96 -17.99 -7.71
N GLU A 103 10.12 -18.14 -8.34
CA GLU A 103 10.81 -17.01 -8.98
C GLU A 103 10.00 -16.45 -10.16
N GLU A 104 9.46 -17.32 -11.01
CA GLU A 104 8.61 -16.92 -12.12
C GLU A 104 7.34 -16.23 -11.63
N MET A 105 6.74 -16.70 -10.54
CA MET A 105 5.58 -16.07 -9.90
C MET A 105 5.92 -14.64 -9.44
N ILE A 106 7.04 -14.45 -8.74
CA ILE A 106 7.50 -13.12 -8.31
C ILE A 106 7.77 -12.25 -9.54
N GLN A 107 8.43 -12.79 -10.57
CA GLN A 107 8.72 -12.04 -11.79
C GLN A 107 7.45 -11.61 -12.51
N ARG A 108 6.46 -12.48 -12.65
CA ARG A 108 5.15 -12.14 -13.22
C ARG A 108 4.47 -11.01 -12.45
N TRP A 109 4.54 -11.04 -11.11
CA TRP A 109 4.02 -9.94 -10.29
C TRP A 109 4.79 -8.64 -10.51
N LEU A 110 6.12 -8.70 -10.63
CA LEU A 110 6.97 -7.55 -10.97
C LEU A 110 6.64 -6.97 -12.34
N ASP A 111 6.29 -7.81 -13.30
CA ASP A 111 5.88 -7.44 -14.65
C ASP A 111 4.38 -7.07 -14.77
N GLN A 112 3.69 -6.96 -13.63
CA GLN A 112 2.28 -6.62 -13.54
C GLN A 112 1.35 -7.59 -14.30
N GLN A 113 1.76 -8.84 -14.43
CA GLN A 113 0.94 -9.89 -15.02
C GLN A 113 -0.07 -10.43 -14.01
N PRO A 114 -1.25 -10.89 -14.47
CA PRO A 114 -2.28 -11.42 -13.59
C PRO A 114 -1.81 -12.70 -12.88
N LEU A 115 -2.08 -12.76 -11.58
CA LEU A 115 -1.84 -13.91 -10.71
C LEU A 115 -3.14 -14.26 -9.98
N ASN A 116 -3.24 -15.50 -9.48
CA ASN A 116 -4.34 -15.84 -8.59
C ASN A 116 -4.18 -15.14 -7.21
N PRO A 117 -5.21 -15.08 -6.36
CA PRO A 117 -5.15 -14.34 -5.11
C PRO A 117 -4.03 -14.80 -4.17
N PHE A 118 -3.73 -16.09 -4.07
CA PHE A 118 -2.68 -16.61 -3.18
C PHE A 118 -1.28 -16.32 -3.71
N GLU A 119 -1.09 -16.43 -5.02
CA GLU A 119 0.14 -16.03 -5.70
C GLU A 119 0.37 -14.52 -5.54
N THR A 120 -0.67 -13.71 -5.73
CA THR A 120 -0.61 -12.25 -5.55
C THR A 120 -0.22 -11.89 -4.12
N TYR A 121 -0.83 -12.55 -3.13
CA TYR A 121 -0.50 -12.34 -1.72
C TYR A 121 0.98 -12.65 -1.44
N LEU A 122 1.46 -13.85 -1.83
CA LEU A 122 2.84 -14.25 -1.61
C LEU A 122 3.83 -13.33 -2.32
N ALA A 123 3.62 -13.09 -3.62
CA ALA A 123 4.51 -12.24 -4.40
C ALA A 123 4.59 -10.84 -3.80
N ARG A 124 3.45 -10.26 -3.44
CA ARG A 124 3.40 -8.94 -2.84
C ARG A 124 4.04 -8.90 -1.45
N ALA A 125 3.72 -9.86 -0.58
CA ALA A 125 4.26 -9.90 0.77
C ALA A 125 5.80 -10.00 0.78
N CYS A 126 6.37 -10.71 -0.21
CA CYS A 126 7.82 -10.91 -0.33
C CYS A 126 8.53 -9.77 -1.07
N ALA A 127 7.98 -9.29 -2.18
CA ALA A 127 8.69 -8.34 -3.05
C ALA A 127 8.46 -6.87 -2.67
N SER A 128 7.29 -6.50 -2.09
CA SER A 128 7.00 -5.09 -1.75
C SER A 128 8.01 -4.46 -0.78
N PRO A 129 8.45 -5.11 0.32
CA PRO A 129 9.42 -4.49 1.23
C PRO A 129 10.77 -4.22 0.56
N LEU A 130 11.19 -5.08 -0.37
CA LEU A 130 12.40 -4.88 -1.16
C LEU A 130 12.27 -3.69 -2.12
N LEU A 131 11.12 -3.59 -2.81
CA LEU A 131 10.83 -2.45 -3.67
C LEU A 131 10.73 -1.13 -2.88
N GLU A 132 10.16 -1.16 -1.67
CA GLU A 132 10.07 0.00 -0.80
C GLU A 132 11.46 0.48 -0.36
N ALA A 133 12.36 -0.44 0.00
CA ALA A 133 13.74 -0.12 0.35
C ALA A 133 14.49 0.57 -0.81
N LEU A 134 14.36 0.05 -2.02
CA LEU A 134 14.95 0.63 -3.22
C LEU A 134 14.41 2.04 -3.52
N THR A 135 13.12 2.25 -3.33
CA THR A 135 12.46 3.55 -3.54
C THR A 135 12.96 4.59 -2.56
N THR A 136 13.06 4.25 -1.28
CA THR A 136 13.53 5.15 -0.22
C THR A 136 14.98 5.56 -0.46
N SER A 137 15.83 4.63 -0.87
CA SER A 137 17.23 4.90 -1.22
C SER A 137 17.37 5.86 -2.40
N THR A 138 16.49 5.78 -3.39
CA THR A 138 16.50 6.64 -4.58
C THR A 138 15.96 8.05 -4.28
N SER A 139 14.94 8.17 -3.44
CA SER A 139 14.34 9.46 -3.05
C SER A 139 15.27 10.32 -2.19
N ALA A 140 16.21 9.71 -1.47
CA ALA A 140 17.23 10.43 -0.72
C ALA A 140 18.22 11.21 -1.62
N ILE A 141 18.28 10.89 -2.92
CA ILE A 141 19.17 11.54 -3.90
C ILE A 141 18.49 12.71 -4.62
N SER A 142 17.16 12.76 -4.63
CA SER A 142 16.39 13.85 -5.26
C SER A 142 15.31 14.34 -4.32
N PRO A 143 15.41 15.57 -3.77
CA PRO A 143 14.32 16.13 -2.99
C PRO A 143 13.05 16.22 -3.85
N PRO A 144 11.86 16.01 -3.25
CA PRO A 144 10.62 16.19 -3.98
C PRO A 144 10.55 17.63 -4.49
N PRO A 145 10.06 17.87 -5.73
CA PRO A 145 9.90 19.22 -6.26
C PRO A 145 9.02 20.02 -5.29
N LEU A 146 9.52 21.20 -4.92
CA LEU A 146 8.80 22.16 -4.07
C LEU A 146 7.43 22.45 -4.72
N ALA A 147 6.37 22.30 -3.94
CA ALA A 147 5.04 22.69 -4.35
C ALA A 147 5.03 24.19 -4.60
N GLY A 148 5.04 24.65 -5.86
CA GLY A 148 4.92 26.07 -6.13
C GLY A 148 5.32 26.58 -7.51
N GLU A 149 5.82 25.80 -8.46
CA GLU A 149 6.08 26.32 -9.79
C GLU A 149 5.35 25.49 -10.86
N GLY A 150 4.41 26.18 -11.55
CA GLY A 150 3.57 25.64 -12.59
C GLY A 150 4.36 25.14 -13.79
N GLN A 151 4.61 23.88 -13.82
CA GLN A 151 4.70 23.08 -15.02
C GLN A 151 3.85 21.85 -14.75
N GLY A 152 2.89 21.56 -15.65
CA GLY A 152 1.95 20.46 -15.54
C GLY A 152 2.64 19.13 -15.27
N GLY A 153 2.98 18.89 -14.00
CA GLY A 153 3.33 17.60 -13.50
C GLY A 153 2.11 16.74 -13.73
N GLY A 154 2.13 15.92 -14.77
CA GLY A 154 1.03 15.12 -15.22
C GLY A 154 0.47 14.37 -14.01
N MET A 155 -0.85 14.46 -13.81
CA MET A 155 -1.59 13.69 -12.82
C MET A 155 -1.53 12.21 -13.21
N SER A 156 -0.36 11.61 -13.04
CA SER A 156 -0.16 10.20 -13.37
C SER A 156 -0.99 9.35 -12.43
N GLN A 157 -1.83 8.51 -12.98
CA GLN A 157 -2.57 7.47 -12.27
C GLN A 157 -1.65 6.32 -11.82
N HIS A 158 -0.42 6.29 -12.31
CA HIS A 158 0.58 5.27 -12.02
C HIS A 158 1.76 5.86 -11.23
N CYS A 159 2.32 5.03 -10.38
CA CYS A 159 3.49 5.40 -9.59
C CYS A 159 4.66 5.80 -10.49
N PRO A 160 5.27 6.99 -10.29
CA PRO A 160 6.40 7.44 -11.09
C PRO A 160 7.65 6.56 -10.96
N ASN A 161 7.78 5.78 -9.87
CA ASN A 161 8.95 4.94 -9.62
C ASN A 161 8.84 3.54 -10.24
N CYS A 162 7.70 2.85 -10.05
CA CYS A 162 7.56 1.46 -10.44
C CYS A 162 6.40 1.18 -11.41
N GLY A 163 5.64 2.21 -11.82
CA GLY A 163 4.50 2.07 -12.71
C GLY A 163 3.26 1.41 -12.07
N GLY A 164 3.30 1.08 -10.78
CA GLY A 164 2.18 0.42 -10.09
C GLY A 164 0.97 1.34 -9.90
N LEU A 165 -0.21 0.73 -9.74
CA LEU A 165 -1.44 1.45 -9.43
C LEU A 165 -1.48 1.92 -7.97
N PRO A 166 -2.27 2.95 -7.65
CA PRO A 166 -2.47 3.37 -6.28
C PRO A 166 -3.28 2.34 -5.48
N GLN A 167 -2.90 2.13 -4.23
CA GLN A 167 -3.64 1.34 -3.26
C GLN A 167 -4.66 2.18 -2.50
N LEU A 168 -4.23 3.36 -2.07
CA LEU A 168 -5.02 4.30 -1.27
C LEU A 168 -4.55 5.73 -1.51
N SER A 169 -5.26 6.70 -0.94
CA SER A 169 -4.79 8.09 -0.89
C SER A 169 -4.92 8.66 0.52
N TYR A 170 -4.23 9.79 0.76
CA TYR A 170 -4.38 10.53 2.00
C TYR A 170 -4.25 12.03 1.80
N PHE A 171 -4.84 12.80 2.73
CA PHE A 171 -4.62 14.23 2.85
C PHE A 171 -3.59 14.48 3.94
N ALA A 172 -2.48 15.12 3.57
CA ALA A 172 -1.44 15.48 4.52
C ALA A 172 -1.86 16.66 5.40
N VAL A 173 -1.24 16.73 6.57
CA VAL A 173 -1.32 17.92 7.43
C VAL A 173 -0.51 19.03 6.76
N SER A 174 -1.13 20.17 6.45
CA SER A 174 -0.41 21.37 6.00
C SER A 174 -0.01 22.20 7.23
N GLY A 175 1.19 22.82 7.19
CA GLY A 175 1.64 23.72 8.26
C GLY A 175 0.85 25.03 8.33
N GLU A 176 -0.01 25.34 7.36
CA GLU A 176 -0.83 26.55 7.29
C GLU A 176 -2.29 26.19 7.53
N ALA A 177 -2.90 26.82 8.54
CA ALA A 177 -4.27 26.52 8.97
C ALA A 177 -5.36 26.80 7.92
N LEU A 178 -5.09 27.62 6.90
CA LEU A 178 -6.03 28.01 5.84
C LEU A 178 -5.82 27.25 4.53
N VAL A 179 -4.73 26.51 4.39
CA VAL A 179 -4.43 25.74 3.16
C VAL A 179 -4.82 24.30 3.38
N SER A 180 -5.78 23.82 2.59
CA SER A 180 -6.11 22.41 2.58
C SER A 180 -4.92 21.61 2.04
N GLY A 181 -4.30 20.78 2.89
CA GLY A 181 -3.13 19.97 2.55
C GLY A 181 -3.27 19.18 1.25
N PRO A 182 -2.18 18.88 0.54
CA PRO A 182 -2.22 18.14 -0.72
C PRO A 182 -2.79 16.73 -0.53
N ARG A 183 -3.36 16.17 -1.62
CA ARG A 183 -3.70 14.76 -1.71
C ARG A 183 -2.50 14.00 -2.24
N TYR A 184 -2.16 12.91 -1.61
CA TYR A 184 -1.16 11.96 -2.08
C TYR A 184 -1.82 10.62 -2.41
N LEU A 185 -1.35 9.97 -3.47
CA LEU A 185 -1.59 8.56 -3.73
C LEU A 185 -0.43 7.74 -3.17
N VAL A 186 -0.71 6.52 -2.72
CA VAL A 186 0.27 5.56 -2.21
C VAL A 186 0.32 4.36 -3.15
N CYS A 187 1.50 4.02 -3.62
CA CYS A 187 1.71 2.90 -4.51
C CYS A 187 1.43 1.55 -3.83
N SER A 188 0.68 0.69 -4.50
CA SER A 188 0.37 -0.66 -4.02
C SER A 188 1.58 -1.61 -3.99
N ARG A 189 2.69 -1.25 -4.62
CA ARG A 189 3.86 -2.11 -4.81
C ARG A 189 5.08 -1.65 -4.00
N CYS A 190 5.49 -0.40 -4.17
CA CYS A 190 6.71 0.14 -3.56
C CYS A 190 6.45 1.20 -2.49
N ALA A 191 5.19 1.38 -2.08
CA ALA A 191 4.75 2.36 -1.07
C ALA A 191 5.17 3.82 -1.35
N ASN A 192 5.72 4.13 -2.55
CA ASN A 192 6.02 5.50 -2.94
C ASN A 192 4.77 6.38 -2.91
N ASN A 193 4.94 7.63 -2.52
CA ASN A 193 3.88 8.63 -2.45
C ASN A 193 4.07 9.67 -3.56
N TRP A 194 2.97 10.07 -4.23
CA TRP A 194 3.01 11.17 -5.20
C TRP A 194 1.77 12.04 -5.10
N THR A 195 1.93 13.31 -5.42
CA THR A 195 0.82 14.27 -5.40
C THR A 195 -0.19 13.97 -6.49
N PHE A 196 -1.48 14.16 -6.18
CA PHE A 196 -2.57 13.93 -7.11
C PHE A 196 -3.71 14.94 -6.89
N SER A 197 -4.48 15.24 -7.93
CA SER A 197 -5.62 16.14 -7.84
C SER A 197 -6.69 15.61 -6.88
N ARG A 198 -7.30 16.50 -6.10
CA ARG A 198 -8.36 16.17 -5.16
C ARG A 198 -9.68 15.79 -5.83
N MET A 199 -9.96 16.41 -6.96
CA MET A 199 -11.22 16.29 -7.69
C MET A 199 -11.07 15.43 -8.95
N THR A 200 -10.19 14.43 -8.89
CA THR A 200 -9.94 13.55 -10.03
C THR A 200 -9.92 12.10 -9.58
N CYS A 201 -10.54 11.23 -10.37
CA CYS A 201 -10.52 9.80 -10.14
C CYS A 201 -9.12 9.24 -10.38
N ALA A 202 -8.55 8.53 -9.38
CA ALA A 202 -7.24 7.92 -9.50
C ALA A 202 -7.21 6.69 -10.45
N GLY A 203 -8.38 6.17 -10.83
CA GLY A 203 -8.48 5.01 -11.73
C GLY A 203 -8.61 5.39 -13.21
N CYS A 204 -9.39 6.42 -13.55
CA CYS A 204 -9.66 6.74 -14.96
C CYS A 204 -9.46 8.22 -15.33
N GLY A 205 -9.13 9.09 -14.37
CA GLY A 205 -8.94 10.51 -14.63
C GLY A 205 -10.23 11.34 -14.73
N GLU A 206 -11.42 10.77 -14.45
CA GLU A 206 -12.68 11.54 -14.39
C GLU A 206 -12.54 12.71 -13.42
N ASP A 207 -12.87 13.91 -13.83
CA ASP A 207 -12.76 15.15 -13.06
C ASP A 207 -14.12 15.88 -12.84
N ASN A 208 -15.20 15.35 -13.39
CA ASN A 208 -16.52 15.86 -13.12
C ASN A 208 -16.98 15.46 -11.71
N GLY A 209 -16.97 16.42 -10.78
CA GLY A 209 -17.32 16.19 -9.38
C GLY A 209 -18.69 15.54 -9.15
N SER A 210 -19.66 15.72 -10.06
CA SER A 210 -20.97 15.06 -9.94
C SER A 210 -20.91 13.54 -10.12
N LYS A 211 -19.84 13.02 -10.73
CA LYS A 211 -19.59 11.60 -10.95
C LYS A 211 -18.63 10.98 -9.92
N LEU A 212 -18.15 11.76 -8.97
CA LEU A 212 -17.19 11.36 -7.95
C LEU A 212 -17.84 11.33 -6.56
N PRO A 213 -18.72 10.35 -6.27
CA PRO A 213 -19.35 10.25 -4.97
C PRO A 213 -18.33 9.96 -3.87
N ILE A 214 -18.54 10.58 -2.71
CA ILE A 214 -17.77 10.38 -1.49
C ILE A 214 -18.68 9.72 -0.46
N PHE A 215 -18.22 8.62 0.16
CA PHE A 215 -18.92 7.95 1.24
C PHE A 215 -18.04 7.93 2.48
N GLN A 216 -18.59 8.35 3.60
CA GLN A 216 -17.87 8.45 4.88
C GLN A 216 -18.73 7.93 6.01
N GLU A 217 -18.12 7.16 6.89
CA GLU A 217 -18.67 6.80 8.19
C GLU A 217 -18.04 7.72 9.24
N GLN A 218 -18.87 8.34 10.07
CA GLN A 218 -18.40 9.44 10.94
C GLN A 218 -18.10 9.01 12.38
N GLU A 219 -18.61 7.88 12.83
CA GLU A 219 -18.51 7.46 14.22
C GLU A 219 -17.26 6.63 14.51
N GLN A 220 -17.04 5.59 13.73
CA GLN A 220 -15.96 4.64 13.99
C GLN A 220 -14.68 4.97 13.23
N LEU A 221 -14.79 5.43 11.98
CA LEU A 221 -13.67 5.72 11.10
C LEU A 221 -13.74 7.15 10.52
N PRO A 222 -13.82 8.20 11.38
CA PRO A 222 -14.07 9.57 10.92
C PRO A 222 -12.96 10.14 10.03
N HIS A 223 -11.77 9.55 10.07
CA HIS A 223 -10.62 9.94 9.27
C HIS A 223 -10.52 9.19 7.92
N ALA A 224 -11.40 8.19 7.69
CA ALA A 224 -11.40 7.39 6.47
C ALA A 224 -12.66 7.62 5.64
N ARG A 225 -12.55 7.52 4.32
CA ARG A 225 -13.66 7.62 3.38
C ARG A 225 -13.42 6.82 2.10
N VAL A 226 -14.49 6.55 1.37
CA VAL A 226 -14.47 6.00 0.02
C VAL A 226 -14.57 7.14 -0.98
N ASP A 227 -13.61 7.29 -1.86
CA ASP A 227 -13.67 8.14 -3.06
C ASP A 227 -14.05 7.23 -4.25
N GLY A 228 -15.32 7.24 -4.65
CA GLY A 228 -15.87 6.44 -5.74
C GLY A 228 -15.86 7.18 -7.07
N CYS A 229 -16.00 6.42 -8.16
CA CYS A 229 -16.18 6.94 -9.51
C CYS A 229 -17.32 6.23 -10.23
N GLN A 230 -18.28 6.99 -10.74
CA GLN A 230 -19.41 6.45 -11.49
C GLN A 230 -19.00 6.06 -12.92
N THR A 231 -17.98 6.71 -13.48
CA THR A 231 -17.53 6.47 -14.86
C THR A 231 -16.82 5.12 -14.99
N CYS A 232 -15.80 4.83 -14.18
CA CYS A 232 -15.07 3.56 -14.25
C CYS A 232 -15.55 2.51 -13.26
N ARG A 233 -16.49 2.84 -12.36
CA ARG A 233 -17.00 1.96 -11.31
C ARG A 233 -15.94 1.47 -10.33
N MET A 234 -14.84 2.23 -10.19
CA MET A 234 -13.79 1.94 -9.23
C MET A 234 -13.86 2.88 -8.03
N TYR A 235 -13.21 2.48 -6.94
CA TYR A 235 -13.03 3.32 -5.75
C TYR A 235 -11.64 3.20 -5.17
N LEU A 236 -11.31 4.17 -4.31
CA LEU A 236 -10.10 4.23 -3.52
C LEU A 236 -10.45 4.65 -2.09
N LEU A 237 -9.81 4.07 -1.08
CA LEU A 237 -9.89 4.58 0.28
C LEU A 237 -8.98 5.79 0.44
N THR A 238 -9.49 6.81 1.12
CA THR A 238 -8.77 8.06 1.38
C THR A 238 -8.77 8.35 2.88
N PHE A 239 -7.60 8.66 3.43
CA PHE A 239 -7.40 8.95 4.85
C PHE A 239 -7.06 10.42 5.06
N ASP A 240 -7.76 11.07 6.00
CA ASP A 240 -7.51 12.47 6.35
C ASP A 240 -6.63 12.55 7.61
N LEU A 241 -5.33 12.74 7.43
CA LEU A 241 -4.36 12.83 8.53
C LEU A 241 -4.55 14.08 9.40
N ARG A 242 -5.38 15.03 8.98
CA ARG A 242 -5.74 16.19 9.79
C ARG A 242 -6.78 15.84 10.86
N ARG A 243 -7.54 14.74 10.65
CA ARG A 243 -8.55 14.22 11.59
C ARG A 243 -7.96 13.21 12.58
N ASP A 244 -7.03 12.39 12.13
CA ASP A 244 -6.22 11.52 13.01
C ASP A 244 -4.75 11.58 12.55
N THR A 245 -3.94 12.35 13.27
CA THR A 245 -2.51 12.52 13.00
C THR A 245 -1.68 11.28 13.35
N ARG A 246 -2.26 10.29 14.03
CA ARG A 246 -1.64 9.00 14.34
C ARG A 246 -1.93 7.95 13.30
N ALA A 247 -2.84 8.23 12.36
CA ALA A 247 -3.18 7.28 11.32
C ALA A 247 -1.97 6.94 10.44
N VAL A 248 -1.83 5.65 10.17
CA VAL A 248 -0.87 5.10 9.22
C VAL A 248 -1.68 4.48 8.08
N PRO A 249 -1.91 5.21 6.97
CA PRO A 249 -2.91 4.85 5.96
C PRO A 249 -2.86 3.40 5.48
N VAL A 250 -1.68 2.83 5.26
CA VAL A 250 -1.49 1.44 4.82
C VAL A 250 -1.90 0.40 5.88
N VAL A 251 -1.99 0.81 7.14
CA VAL A 251 -2.43 -0.02 8.25
C VAL A 251 -3.91 0.22 8.57
N ASP A 252 -4.30 1.50 8.62
CA ASP A 252 -5.70 1.91 8.86
C ASP A 252 -6.65 1.35 7.80
N GLU A 253 -6.16 1.14 6.58
CA GLU A 253 -6.89 0.49 5.49
C GLU A 253 -7.39 -0.92 5.87
N ILE A 254 -6.62 -1.69 6.65
CA ILE A 254 -7.02 -3.03 7.09
C ILE A 254 -8.22 -2.94 8.04
N ALA A 255 -8.25 -1.93 8.92
CA ALA A 255 -9.37 -1.68 9.82
C ALA A 255 -10.59 -1.10 9.09
N ALA A 256 -10.40 -0.48 7.92
CA ALA A 256 -11.45 0.14 7.11
C ALA A 256 -12.26 -0.86 6.24
N LEU A 257 -12.15 -2.16 6.49
CA LEU A 257 -12.94 -3.21 5.83
C LEU A 257 -14.45 -2.89 5.70
N PRO A 258 -15.14 -2.31 6.70
CA PRO A 258 -16.55 -1.94 6.54
C PRO A 258 -16.80 -0.96 5.38
N LEU A 259 -15.86 -0.05 5.10
CA LEU A 259 -15.96 0.88 3.98
C LEU A 259 -15.74 0.15 2.63
N ASP A 260 -14.86 -0.84 2.58
CA ASP A 260 -14.66 -1.67 1.40
C ASP A 260 -15.93 -2.49 1.08
N LEU A 261 -16.55 -3.09 2.10
CA LEU A 261 -17.81 -3.83 1.94
C LEU A 261 -18.93 -2.90 1.45
N TYR A 262 -19.06 -1.73 2.07
CA TYR A 262 -20.04 -0.73 1.67
C TYR A 262 -19.88 -0.28 0.21
N ALA A 263 -18.64 -0.09 -0.27
CA ALA A 263 -18.37 0.26 -1.65
C ALA A 263 -18.73 -0.87 -2.63
N ARG A 264 -18.41 -2.11 -2.27
CA ARG A 264 -18.74 -3.31 -3.05
C ARG A 264 -20.25 -3.51 -3.18
N ASP A 265 -21.01 -3.30 -2.11
CA ASP A 265 -22.49 -3.38 -2.13
C ASP A 265 -23.11 -2.36 -3.10
N ARG A 266 -22.38 -1.28 -3.41
CA ARG A 266 -22.76 -0.29 -4.44
C ARG A 266 -22.24 -0.61 -5.83
N GLY A 267 -21.67 -1.78 -6.01
CA GLY A 267 -21.12 -2.26 -7.28
C GLY A 267 -19.86 -1.51 -7.69
N LEU A 268 -19.09 -1.00 -6.73
CA LEU A 268 -17.78 -0.43 -6.99
C LEU A 268 -16.68 -1.49 -6.76
N THR A 269 -15.63 -1.43 -7.57
CA THR A 269 -14.45 -2.28 -7.45
C THR A 269 -13.26 -1.44 -6.97
N LYS A 270 -12.48 -1.95 -6.02
CA LYS A 270 -11.28 -1.27 -5.55
C LYS A 270 -10.23 -1.21 -6.67
N ILE A 271 -9.54 -0.07 -6.82
CA ILE A 271 -8.46 0.09 -7.83
C ILE A 271 -7.38 -0.98 -7.61
N THR A 272 -6.91 -1.11 -6.38
CA THR A 272 -5.99 -2.18 -6.00
C THR A 272 -6.36 -2.68 -4.61
N PRO A 273 -6.64 -3.98 -4.44
CA PRO A 273 -6.83 -4.57 -3.12
C PRO A 273 -5.59 -4.36 -2.23
N ASN A 274 -5.76 -4.28 -0.92
CA ASN A 274 -4.65 -4.28 0.02
C ASN A 274 -3.98 -5.67 0.11
N LEU A 275 -2.94 -5.81 0.93
CA LEU A 275 -2.25 -7.09 1.12
C LEU A 275 -3.18 -8.20 1.64
N MET A 276 -4.22 -7.85 2.40
CA MET A 276 -5.20 -8.79 2.96
C MET A 276 -6.32 -9.18 1.99
N GLY A 277 -6.30 -8.65 0.75
CA GLY A 277 -7.25 -8.98 -0.30
C GLY A 277 -8.55 -8.15 -0.31
N ASN A 278 -8.57 -7.07 0.47
CA ASN A 278 -9.72 -6.15 0.58
C ASN A 278 -9.50 -4.89 -0.26
#